data_e8bf961cf36701e92d5d372c36370035
#
_entry.id   e8bf961cf36701e92d5d372c36370035
#
_cell.length_a   1.000
_cell.length_b   1.000
_cell.length_c   1.000
_cell.angle_alpha   90.00
_cell.angle_beta   90.00
_cell.angle_gamma   90.00
#
_symmetry.space_group_name_H-M   'P 1'
#
loop_
_entity.id
_entity.type
_entity.pdbx_description
1 polymer ?
#
loop_
_entity_poly.entity_id
_entity_poly.type
_entity_poly.pdbx_seq_one_letter_code
_entity_poly.pdbx_strand_id
1 'polypeptide(L)'
;MQRAVSMALDQNPHNIAGYVLGEHGESQFAAWSTITVQGEPITEIAKDQHLELAELDKAARGGGWLVFNGKKYTCYAIATCAVKLLQAVFSDAKLACPASVYLEDYGCYVGYPAVIGKDGVEYVHRLGLTDEEKELLDKSAQMIAQKTKEGIL
;
A
#
# COMPACT_ATOMS: atom_id res chain seq x y z
N MET A 1 -3.35 -4.00 5.16
CA MET A 1 -2.26 -4.96 5.26
C MET A 1 -1.75 -5.04 6.70
N GLN A 2 -1.11 -4.02 7.30
CA GLN A 2 -0.57 -4.05 8.67
C GLN A 2 -1.52 -4.65 9.71
N ARG A 3 -2.82 -4.26 9.70
CA ARG A 3 -3.82 -4.83 10.62
C ARG A 3 -4.02 -6.34 10.40
N ALA A 4 -4.09 -6.80 9.15
CA ALA A 4 -4.31 -8.23 8.87
C ALA A 4 -3.13 -9.08 9.40
N VAL A 5 -1.89 -8.64 9.13
CA VAL A 5 -0.69 -9.30 9.64
C VAL A 5 -0.62 -9.23 11.18
N SER A 6 -0.90 -8.05 11.76
CA SER A 6 -0.93 -7.81 13.20
C SER A 6 -1.86 -8.78 13.93
N MET A 7 -3.08 -8.97 13.41
CA MET A 7 -4.06 -9.89 13.99
C MET A 7 -3.65 -11.37 13.87
N ALA A 8 -3.01 -11.73 12.76
CA ALA A 8 -2.55 -13.10 12.54
C ALA A 8 -1.37 -13.50 13.42
N LEU A 9 -0.50 -12.53 13.75
CA LEU A 9 0.72 -12.75 14.53
C LEU A 9 0.61 -12.32 15.99
N ASP A 10 -0.53 -11.79 16.42
CA ASP A 10 -0.71 -11.14 17.73
C ASP A 10 0.38 -10.10 18.04
N GLN A 11 0.66 -9.24 17.04
CA GLN A 11 1.69 -8.22 17.10
C GLN A 11 1.11 -6.81 17.03
N ASN A 12 1.84 -5.81 17.51
CA ASN A 12 1.48 -4.41 17.31
C ASN A 12 1.59 -4.05 15.81
N PRO A 13 0.58 -3.40 15.20
CA PRO A 13 0.65 -2.97 13.79
C PRO A 13 1.86 -2.11 13.45
N HIS A 14 2.38 -1.34 14.40
CA HIS A 14 3.59 -0.53 14.22
C HIS A 14 4.89 -1.33 14.08
N ASN A 15 4.86 -2.62 14.44
CA ASN A 15 5.99 -3.52 14.22
C ASN A 15 6.08 -4.03 12.78
N ILE A 16 5.06 -3.74 11.96
CA ILE A 16 4.93 -4.25 10.60
C ILE A 16 5.21 -3.13 9.61
N ALA A 17 6.26 -3.30 8.84
CA ALA A 17 6.62 -2.41 7.73
C ALA A 17 6.33 -3.08 6.39
N GLY A 18 6.10 -2.28 5.35
CA GLY A 18 5.87 -2.74 3.98
C GLY A 18 4.67 -2.08 3.33
N TYR A 19 4.39 -2.47 2.08
CA TYR A 19 3.53 -1.69 1.19
C TYR A 19 2.46 -2.54 0.51
N VAL A 20 1.31 -1.90 0.29
CA VAL A 20 0.31 -2.31 -0.69
C VAL A 20 0.49 -1.39 -1.89
N LEU A 21 0.57 -1.96 -3.07
CA LEU A 21 0.89 -1.27 -4.31
C LEU A 21 -0.26 -1.34 -5.32
N GLY A 22 -0.17 -0.49 -6.34
CA GLY A 22 -1.09 -0.52 -7.47
C GLY A 22 -2.25 0.44 -7.35
N GLU A 23 -3.36 0.11 -8.01
CA GLU A 23 -4.61 0.85 -7.97
C GLU A 23 -5.20 0.84 -6.55
N HIS A 24 -5.86 1.91 -6.14
CA HIS A 24 -6.73 1.85 -4.96
C HIS A 24 -8.08 1.20 -5.33
N GLY A 25 -8.08 -0.10 -5.57
CA GLY A 25 -9.21 -0.86 -6.06
C GLY A 25 -8.93 -2.37 -6.12
N GLU A 26 -9.55 -3.07 -7.08
CA GLU A 26 -9.48 -4.53 -7.16
C GLU A 26 -8.08 -5.07 -7.54
N SER A 27 -7.28 -4.28 -8.25
CA SER A 27 -5.94 -4.69 -8.70
C SER A 27 -4.81 -4.34 -7.72
N GLN A 28 -5.13 -3.80 -6.53
CA GLN A 28 -4.15 -3.61 -5.47
C GLN A 28 -3.60 -4.95 -4.98
N PHE A 29 -2.36 -4.96 -4.55
CA PHE A 29 -1.73 -6.16 -3.99
C PHE A 29 -0.74 -5.81 -2.87
N ALA A 30 -0.58 -6.69 -1.91
CA ALA A 30 0.46 -6.57 -0.91
C ALA A 30 1.80 -7.06 -1.50
N ALA A 31 2.81 -6.19 -1.51
CA ALA A 31 4.15 -6.55 -1.96
C ALA A 31 4.87 -7.34 -0.85
N TRP A 32 4.54 -8.63 -0.73
CA TRP A 32 4.97 -9.50 0.37
C TRP A 32 6.48 -9.58 0.51
N SER A 33 7.24 -9.47 -0.61
CA SER A 33 8.69 -9.40 -0.60
C SER A 33 9.27 -8.20 0.16
N THR A 34 8.46 -7.14 0.33
CA THR A 34 8.86 -5.89 1.01
C THR A 34 8.36 -5.82 2.45
N ILE A 35 7.54 -6.78 2.88
CA ILE A 35 6.89 -6.73 4.19
C ILE A 35 7.77 -7.42 5.24
N THR A 36 8.01 -6.70 6.33
CA THR A 36 8.76 -7.21 7.48
C THR A 36 7.99 -7.00 8.78
N VAL A 37 8.24 -7.87 9.75
CA VAL A 37 7.79 -7.74 11.13
C VAL A 37 9.03 -7.61 12.01
N GLN A 38 9.24 -6.43 12.60
CA GLN A 38 10.45 -6.12 13.38
C GLN A 38 11.76 -6.37 12.60
N GLY A 39 11.72 -6.23 11.27
CA GLY A 39 12.87 -6.46 10.39
C GLY A 39 12.99 -7.88 9.83
N GLU A 40 12.24 -8.84 10.36
CA GLU A 40 12.17 -10.20 9.81
C GLU A 40 11.22 -10.28 8.62
N PRO A 41 11.60 -10.86 7.47
CA PRO A 41 10.72 -10.98 6.32
C PRO A 41 9.46 -11.81 6.64
N ILE A 42 8.30 -11.27 6.27
CA ILE A 42 7.01 -11.97 6.48
C ILE A 42 6.96 -13.33 5.77
N THR A 43 7.68 -13.47 4.66
CA THR A 43 7.74 -14.72 3.89
C THR A 43 8.42 -15.85 4.65
N GLU A 44 9.39 -15.54 5.50
CA GLU A 44 10.04 -16.53 6.40
C GLU A 44 9.12 -16.86 7.58
N ILE A 45 8.58 -15.85 8.24
CA ILE A 45 7.60 -16.02 9.32
C ILE A 45 6.40 -16.87 8.86
N ALA A 46 5.90 -16.61 7.65
CA ALA A 46 4.76 -17.33 7.09
C ALA A 46 5.06 -18.83 6.89
N LYS A 47 6.27 -19.19 6.48
CA LYS A 47 6.71 -20.59 6.38
C LYS A 47 6.74 -21.26 7.75
N ASP A 48 7.36 -20.59 8.74
CA ASP A 48 7.56 -21.14 10.08
C ASP A 48 6.24 -21.27 10.85
N GLN A 49 5.33 -20.33 10.68
CA GLN A 49 4.04 -20.30 11.38
C GLN A 49 2.86 -20.82 10.54
N HIS A 50 3.10 -21.33 9.34
CA HIS A 50 2.09 -21.86 8.42
C HIS A 50 1.00 -20.82 8.10
N LEU A 51 1.38 -19.56 7.86
CA LEU A 51 0.46 -18.49 7.51
C LEU A 51 0.20 -18.46 5.99
N GLU A 52 -1.06 -18.39 5.62
CA GLU A 52 -1.49 -18.27 4.23
C GLU A 52 -1.52 -16.78 3.82
N LEU A 53 -0.47 -16.30 3.13
CA LEU A 53 -0.35 -14.90 2.71
C LEU A 53 -1.53 -14.45 1.82
N ALA A 54 -2.10 -15.37 1.03
CA ALA A 54 -3.29 -15.11 0.22
C ALA A 54 -4.52 -14.74 1.07
N GLU A 55 -4.70 -15.38 2.23
CA GLU A 55 -5.80 -15.05 3.15
C GLU A 55 -5.55 -13.70 3.83
N LEU A 56 -4.30 -13.36 4.15
CA LEU A 56 -3.95 -12.04 4.68
C LEU A 56 -4.18 -10.92 3.65
N ASP A 57 -3.89 -11.17 2.38
CA ASP A 57 -4.17 -10.24 1.29
C ASP A 57 -5.68 -10.00 1.14
N LYS A 58 -6.48 -11.05 1.14
CA LYS A 58 -7.94 -10.98 1.12
C LYS A 58 -8.51 -10.20 2.32
N ALA A 59 -7.99 -10.45 3.52
CA ALA A 59 -8.39 -9.72 4.73
C ALA A 59 -7.99 -8.23 4.64
N ALA A 60 -6.83 -7.92 4.08
CA ALA A 60 -6.37 -6.55 3.88
C ALA A 60 -7.29 -5.79 2.90
N ARG A 61 -7.63 -6.39 1.76
CA ARG A 61 -8.56 -5.81 0.77
C ARG A 61 -9.97 -5.64 1.33
N GLY A 62 -10.45 -6.59 2.11
CA GLY A 62 -11.78 -6.55 2.73
C GLY A 62 -11.95 -5.47 3.81
N GLY A 63 -10.86 -4.87 4.30
CA GLY A 63 -10.89 -3.92 5.42
C GLY A 63 -11.75 -2.69 5.19
N GLY A 64 -11.77 -2.13 4.00
CA GLY A 64 -12.61 -0.99 3.62
C GLY A 64 -14.10 -1.32 3.68
N TRP A 65 -14.49 -2.47 3.16
CA TRP A 65 -15.86 -2.97 3.19
C TRP A 65 -16.36 -3.25 4.61
N LEU A 66 -15.51 -3.74 5.49
CA LEU A 66 -15.84 -3.95 6.90
C LEU A 66 -16.23 -2.62 7.57
N VAL A 67 -15.45 -1.56 7.34
CA VAL A 67 -15.73 -0.22 7.87
C VAL A 67 -17.00 0.35 7.25
N PHE A 68 -17.16 0.24 5.92
CA PHE A 68 -18.35 0.74 5.22
C PHE A 68 -19.62 0.04 5.68
N ASN A 69 -19.62 -1.28 5.83
CA ASN A 69 -20.78 -2.03 6.31
C ASN A 69 -21.20 -1.65 7.73
N GLY A 70 -20.22 -1.33 8.59
CA GLY A 70 -20.49 -0.88 9.96
C GLY A 70 -20.97 0.57 10.05
N LYS A 71 -20.28 1.49 9.34
CA LYS A 71 -20.49 2.94 9.48
C LYS A 71 -21.20 3.59 8.30
N LYS A 72 -21.34 2.92 7.17
CA LYS A 72 -21.86 3.41 5.88
C LYS A 72 -20.97 4.47 5.20
N TYR A 73 -19.80 4.77 5.73
CA TYR A 73 -18.80 5.68 5.15
C TYR A 73 -17.39 5.34 5.66
N THR A 74 -16.35 5.87 4.99
CA THR A 74 -14.91 5.59 5.30
C THR A 74 -14.10 6.87 5.50
N CYS A 75 -14.73 8.02 5.77
CA CYS A 75 -14.08 9.34 5.75
C CYS A 75 -13.01 9.57 6.82
N TYR A 76 -13.11 8.96 8.01
CA TYR A 76 -12.15 9.24 9.09
C TYR A 76 -10.72 8.79 8.78
N ALA A 77 -10.55 7.61 8.20
CA ALA A 77 -9.22 7.13 7.83
C ALA A 77 -8.59 8.01 6.75
N ILE A 78 -9.36 8.38 5.73
CA ILE A 78 -8.92 9.27 4.65
C ILE A 78 -8.54 10.66 5.19
N ALA A 79 -9.35 11.23 6.09
CA ALA A 79 -9.03 12.52 6.73
C ALA A 79 -7.74 12.45 7.54
N THR A 80 -7.53 11.37 8.30
CA THR A 80 -6.29 11.14 9.06
C THR A 80 -5.07 11.05 8.15
N CYS A 81 -5.18 10.31 7.03
CA CYS A 81 -4.10 10.22 6.05
C CYS A 81 -3.81 11.57 5.40
N ALA A 82 -4.84 12.34 5.02
CA ALA A 82 -4.68 13.66 4.45
C ALA A 82 -3.96 14.62 5.41
N VAL A 83 -4.38 14.66 6.67
CA VAL A 83 -3.72 15.48 7.71
C VAL A 83 -2.26 15.07 7.89
N LYS A 84 -1.96 13.78 7.92
CA LYS A 84 -0.59 13.27 8.04
C LYS A 84 0.30 13.70 6.87
N LEU A 85 -0.21 13.63 5.64
CA LEU A 85 0.51 14.09 4.45
C LEU A 85 0.71 15.61 4.47
N LEU A 86 -0.31 16.39 4.82
CA LEU A 86 -0.19 17.84 4.96
C LEU A 86 0.83 18.23 6.03
N GLN A 87 0.84 17.56 7.17
CA GLN A 87 1.86 17.78 8.20
C GLN A 87 3.26 17.49 7.67
N ALA A 88 3.44 16.42 6.89
CA ALA A 88 4.73 16.11 6.28
C ALA A 88 5.20 17.20 5.31
N VAL A 89 4.30 17.76 4.52
CA VAL A 89 4.61 18.89 3.60
C VAL A 89 4.96 20.15 4.39
N PHE A 90 4.11 20.56 5.34
CA PHE A 90 4.32 21.83 6.07
C PHE A 90 5.53 21.81 7.00
N SER A 91 5.93 20.65 7.52
CA SER A 91 7.11 20.52 8.39
C SER A 91 8.36 20.03 7.66
N ASP A 92 8.29 19.84 6.34
CA ASP A 92 9.37 19.23 5.55
C ASP A 92 9.87 17.91 6.15
N ALA A 93 8.96 17.05 6.59
CA ALA A 93 9.27 15.89 7.43
C ALA A 93 10.02 14.77 6.69
N LYS A 94 10.12 14.81 5.36
CA LYS A 94 10.72 13.73 4.54
C LYS A 94 10.10 12.37 4.88
N LEU A 95 8.76 12.34 5.01
CA LEU A 95 8.00 11.17 5.40
C LEU A 95 7.99 10.11 4.30
N ALA A 96 8.55 8.94 4.58
CA ALA A 96 8.40 7.78 3.70
C ALA A 96 7.03 7.14 3.94
N CYS A 97 6.17 7.13 2.93
CA CYS A 97 4.83 6.54 3.00
C CYS A 97 4.29 6.17 1.62
N PRO A 98 3.29 5.27 1.53
CA PRO A 98 2.58 5.05 0.29
C PRO A 98 1.75 6.30 -0.08
N ALA A 99 1.85 6.68 -1.34
CA ALA A 99 1.11 7.80 -1.92
C ALA A 99 0.72 7.47 -3.37
N SER A 100 -0.15 8.29 -3.97
CA SER A 100 -0.40 8.23 -5.40
C SER A 100 0.74 8.96 -6.12
N VAL A 101 1.61 8.22 -6.80
CA VAL A 101 2.86 8.69 -7.37
C VAL A 101 2.86 8.49 -8.87
N TYR A 102 3.28 9.51 -9.62
CA TYR A 102 3.49 9.35 -11.05
C TYR A 102 4.71 8.48 -11.32
N LEU A 103 4.52 7.36 -11.99
CA LEU A 103 5.60 6.47 -12.42
C LEU A 103 5.80 6.64 -13.92
N GLU A 104 6.96 7.17 -14.31
CA GLU A 104 7.28 7.47 -15.72
C GLU A 104 7.20 6.21 -16.60
N ASP A 105 7.68 5.08 -16.11
CA ASP A 105 7.66 3.79 -16.81
C ASP A 105 6.24 3.35 -17.19
N TYR A 106 5.22 3.80 -16.45
CA TYR A 106 3.82 3.47 -16.68
C TYR A 106 2.99 4.62 -17.25
N GLY A 107 3.50 5.84 -17.18
CA GLY A 107 2.79 7.04 -17.64
C GLY A 107 1.49 7.34 -16.89
N CYS A 108 1.37 6.88 -15.64
CA CYS A 108 0.19 7.09 -14.81
C CYS A 108 0.54 7.19 -13.32
N TYR A 109 -0.43 7.66 -12.52
CA TYR A 109 -0.32 7.68 -11.06
C TYR A 109 -0.69 6.33 -10.47
N VAL A 110 0.19 5.77 -9.65
CA VAL A 110 0.04 4.45 -9.02
C VAL A 110 0.28 4.57 -7.52
N GLY A 111 -0.41 3.79 -6.72
CA GLY A 111 -0.11 3.64 -5.29
C GLY A 111 1.28 3.02 -5.11
N TYR A 112 2.24 3.80 -4.63
CA TYR A 112 3.64 3.41 -4.53
C TYR A 112 4.35 4.19 -3.40
N PRO A 113 5.40 3.65 -2.74
CA PRO A 113 6.10 4.36 -1.69
C PRO A 113 6.94 5.51 -2.22
N ALA A 114 6.82 6.65 -1.56
CA ALA A 114 7.58 7.85 -1.84
C ALA A 114 7.96 8.58 -0.56
N VAL A 115 8.93 9.48 -0.67
CA VAL A 115 9.29 10.43 0.39
C VAL A 115 8.56 11.74 0.12
N ILE A 116 7.77 12.17 1.10
CA ILE A 116 6.97 13.40 1.05
C ILE A 116 7.63 14.47 1.91
N GLY A 117 7.95 15.59 1.31
CA GLY A 117 8.48 16.78 1.98
C GLY A 117 7.77 18.05 1.50
N LYS A 118 8.38 19.21 1.75
CA LYS A 118 7.79 20.53 1.45
C LYS A 118 7.43 20.75 -0.02
N ASP A 119 8.15 20.10 -0.94
CA ASP A 119 7.93 20.21 -2.38
C ASP A 119 7.01 19.08 -2.94
N GLY A 120 6.35 18.34 -2.05
CA GLY A 120 5.51 17.19 -2.39
C GLY A 120 6.30 15.89 -2.45
N VAL A 121 6.16 15.11 -3.54
CA VAL A 121 6.96 13.89 -3.77
C VAL A 121 8.37 14.29 -4.16
N GLU A 122 9.33 14.03 -3.29
CA GLU A 122 10.74 14.37 -3.51
C GLU A 122 11.58 13.19 -3.98
N TYR A 123 11.18 11.98 -3.60
CA TYR A 123 11.87 10.76 -3.97
C TYR A 123 10.90 9.58 -4.05
N VAL A 124 11.06 8.75 -5.07
CA VAL A 124 10.30 7.51 -5.24
C VAL A 124 11.24 6.33 -4.99
N HIS A 125 10.88 5.48 -4.04
CA HIS A 125 11.70 4.31 -3.71
C HIS A 125 11.70 3.28 -4.84
N ARG A 126 12.85 2.66 -5.08
CA ARG A 126 12.92 1.47 -5.92
C ARG A 126 12.81 0.24 -5.03
N LEU A 127 11.71 -0.49 -5.18
CA LEU A 127 11.47 -1.72 -4.43
C LEU A 127 12.10 -2.92 -5.15
N GLY A 128 12.67 -3.83 -4.37
CA GLY A 128 13.14 -5.13 -4.85
C GLY A 128 11.98 -6.12 -4.98
N LEU A 129 11.05 -5.84 -5.90
CA LEU A 129 9.89 -6.70 -6.16
C LEU A 129 10.31 -8.02 -6.83
N THR A 130 9.61 -9.11 -6.52
CA THR A 130 9.71 -10.35 -7.28
C THR A 130 9.16 -10.16 -8.70
N ASP A 131 9.42 -11.10 -9.59
CA ASP A 131 8.92 -11.01 -10.97
C ASP A 131 7.40 -11.11 -11.01
N GLU A 132 6.79 -11.93 -10.14
CA GLU A 132 5.34 -12.01 -9.99
C GLU A 132 4.74 -10.69 -9.48
N GLU A 133 5.39 -10.02 -8.52
CA GLU A 133 4.96 -8.72 -8.00
C GLU A 133 5.09 -7.60 -9.04
N LYS A 134 6.12 -7.65 -9.88
CA LYS A 134 6.25 -6.74 -11.03
C LYS A 134 5.11 -6.92 -12.03
N GLU A 135 4.77 -8.18 -12.37
CA GLU A 135 3.64 -8.45 -13.25
C GLU A 135 2.31 -7.95 -12.66
N LEU A 136 2.12 -8.04 -11.33
CA LEU A 136 0.94 -7.48 -10.67
C LEU A 136 0.91 -5.96 -10.75
N LEU A 137 2.07 -5.31 -10.58
CA LEU A 137 2.20 -3.87 -10.71
C LEU A 137 1.93 -3.42 -12.15
N ASP A 138 2.48 -4.11 -13.14
CA ASP A 138 2.25 -3.86 -14.57
C ASP A 138 0.75 -3.94 -14.91
N LYS A 139 0.08 -5.00 -14.48
CA LYS A 139 -1.38 -5.19 -14.70
C LYS A 139 -2.19 -4.08 -14.04
N SER A 140 -1.83 -3.70 -12.81
CA SER A 140 -2.51 -2.63 -12.08
C SER A 140 -2.33 -1.27 -12.74
N ALA A 141 -1.12 -0.94 -13.18
CA ALA A 141 -0.82 0.30 -13.89
C ALA A 141 -1.53 0.38 -15.26
N GLN A 142 -1.56 -0.74 -16.01
CA GLN A 142 -2.31 -0.81 -17.28
C GLN A 142 -3.80 -0.57 -17.07
N MET A 143 -4.40 -1.12 -16.02
CA MET A 143 -5.81 -0.89 -15.68
C MET A 143 -6.08 0.59 -15.38
N ILE A 144 -5.21 1.25 -14.59
CA ILE A 144 -5.32 2.69 -14.31
C ILE A 144 -5.22 3.49 -15.62
N ALA A 145 -4.21 3.22 -16.43
CA ALA A 145 -3.98 3.93 -17.69
C ALA A 145 -5.17 3.77 -18.66
N GLN A 146 -5.79 2.60 -18.70
CA GLN A 146 -6.98 2.36 -19.51
C GLN A 146 -8.17 3.17 -18.99
N LYS A 147 -8.48 3.11 -17.69
CA LYS A 147 -9.59 3.86 -17.08
C LYS A 147 -9.43 5.37 -17.24
N THR A 148 -8.20 5.88 -17.16
CA THR A 148 -7.89 7.29 -17.40
C THR A 148 -8.20 7.69 -18.86
N LYS A 149 -7.85 6.86 -19.84
CA LYS A 149 -8.16 7.10 -21.26
C LYS A 149 -9.66 7.08 -21.55
N GLU A 150 -10.41 6.25 -20.83
CA GLU A 150 -11.86 6.13 -20.94
C GLU A 150 -12.61 7.27 -20.21
N GLY A 151 -11.90 8.15 -19.50
CA GLY A 151 -12.49 9.25 -18.72
C GLY A 151 -13.26 8.78 -17.49
N ILE A 152 -12.91 7.61 -16.95
CA ILE A 152 -13.55 7.03 -15.75
C ILE A 152 -12.79 7.44 -14.46
N LEU A 153 -11.56 7.92 -14.62
CA LEU A 153 -10.69 8.44 -13.55
C LEU A 153 -10.26 9.87 -13.85
#